data_f63fec097a075d99db4eeb1199b42379
#
_entry.id   f63fec097a075d99db4eeb1199b42379
#
_cell.length_a   1.000
_cell.length_b   1.000
_cell.length_c   1.000
_cell.angle_alpha   90.00
_cell.angle_beta   90.00
_cell.angle_gamma   90.00
#
_symmetry.space_group_name_H-M   'P 1'
#
loop_
_entity.id
_entity.type
_entity.pdbx_description
1 polymer ?
#
loop_
_entity_poly.entity_id
_entity_poly.type
_entity_poly.pdbx_seq_one_letter_code
_entity_poly.pdbx_strand_id
1 'polypeptide(L)'
;MRIQLEFPASKVQELKTLMAEADIETYKEIFNNALTLLEWAIAEVKAGRSLASVDEAHERYRVLVMPILQNMVKKSQYHHARVTDGRLRS
;
A
#
# COMPACT_ATOMS: atom_id res chain seq x y z
N MET A 1 10.47 -23.15 -3.51
CA MET A 1 10.24 -22.73 -2.13
C MET A 1 8.75 -22.68 -1.84
N ARG A 2 8.37 -23.17 -0.68
CA ARG A 2 6.96 -23.18 -0.29
C ARG A 2 6.78 -22.29 0.92
N ILE A 3 5.79 -21.42 0.85
CA ILE A 3 5.46 -20.52 1.94
C ILE A 3 4.09 -20.88 2.48
N GLN A 4 4.00 -21.04 3.79
CA GLN A 4 2.72 -21.26 4.45
C GLN A 4 2.40 -20.04 5.32
N LEU A 5 1.17 -19.55 5.19
CA LEU A 5 0.68 -18.41 5.96
C LEU A 5 -0.60 -18.80 6.67
N GLU A 6 -0.70 -18.43 7.94
CA GLU A 6 -1.91 -18.65 8.70
C GLU A 6 -2.55 -17.31 9.04
N PHE A 7 -3.84 -17.22 8.79
CA PHE A 7 -4.60 -16.00 9.06
C PHE A 7 -5.78 -16.30 9.98
N PRO A 8 -6.11 -15.38 10.88
CA PRO A 8 -7.35 -15.50 11.65
C PRO A 8 -8.55 -15.50 10.70
N ALA A 9 -9.64 -16.09 11.16
CA ALA A 9 -10.85 -16.23 10.35
C ALA A 9 -11.35 -14.88 9.82
N SER A 10 -11.24 -13.83 10.62
CA SER A 10 -11.64 -12.47 10.21
C SER A 10 -10.83 -11.97 9.02
N LYS A 11 -9.53 -12.26 9.00
CA LYS A 11 -8.67 -11.88 7.89
C LYS A 11 -8.95 -12.68 6.63
N VAL A 12 -9.27 -13.95 6.79
CA VAL A 12 -9.66 -14.78 5.64
C VAL A 12 -10.92 -14.22 4.99
N GLN A 13 -11.87 -13.77 5.79
CA GLN A 13 -13.10 -13.17 5.28
C GLN A 13 -12.82 -11.87 4.53
N GLU A 14 -11.97 -11.02 5.08
CA GLU A 14 -11.54 -9.79 4.40
C GLU A 14 -10.87 -10.09 3.06
N LEU A 15 -10.00 -11.10 3.06
CA LEU A 15 -9.30 -11.52 1.85
C LEU A 15 -10.28 -11.99 0.78
N LYS A 16 -11.26 -12.80 1.16
CA LYS A 16 -12.28 -13.27 0.24
C LYS A 16 -13.11 -12.12 -0.33
N THR A 17 -13.42 -11.14 0.49
CA THR A 17 -14.16 -9.96 0.05
C THR A 17 -13.36 -9.17 -0.99
N LEU A 18 -12.07 -8.97 -0.74
CA LEU A 18 -11.19 -8.29 -1.69
C LEU A 18 -11.09 -9.06 -3.00
N MET A 19 -10.97 -10.37 -2.91
CA MET A 19 -10.90 -11.21 -4.11
C MET A 19 -12.17 -11.10 -4.94
N ALA A 20 -13.33 -11.08 -4.29
CA ALA A 20 -14.61 -10.93 -4.99
C ALA A 20 -14.73 -9.55 -5.64
N GLU A 21 -14.33 -8.50 -4.94
CA GLU A 21 -14.39 -7.14 -5.47
C GLU A 21 -13.45 -6.95 -6.66
N ALA A 22 -12.28 -7.56 -6.61
CA ALA A 22 -11.27 -7.44 -7.66
C ALA A 22 -11.40 -8.50 -8.75
N ASP A 23 -12.39 -9.39 -8.64
CA ASP A 23 -12.62 -10.48 -9.57
C ASP A 23 -11.41 -11.41 -9.68
N ILE A 24 -10.80 -11.69 -8.55
CA ILE A 24 -9.64 -12.56 -8.44
C ILE A 24 -10.08 -13.92 -7.93
N GLU A 25 -9.68 -14.99 -8.62
CA GLU A 25 -10.13 -16.34 -8.30
C GLU A 25 -9.20 -17.15 -7.41
N THR A 26 -7.91 -16.80 -7.36
CA THR A 26 -6.94 -17.58 -6.59
C THR A 26 -6.19 -16.73 -5.59
N TYR A 27 -5.77 -17.33 -4.49
CA TYR A 27 -4.94 -16.67 -3.50
C TYR A 27 -3.58 -16.30 -4.09
N LYS A 28 -3.05 -17.15 -4.95
CA LYS A 28 -1.78 -16.86 -5.61
C LYS A 28 -1.85 -15.55 -6.39
N GLU A 29 -2.93 -15.33 -7.10
CA GLU A 29 -3.13 -14.13 -7.89
C GLU A 29 -3.20 -12.88 -7.03
N ILE A 30 -3.97 -12.93 -5.93
CA ILE A 30 -4.07 -11.76 -5.07
C ILE A 30 -2.75 -11.45 -4.39
N PHE A 31 -2.00 -12.46 -3.96
CA PHE A 31 -0.70 -12.25 -3.34
C PHE A 31 0.31 -11.69 -4.33
N ASN A 32 0.31 -12.16 -5.57
CA ASN A 32 1.19 -11.62 -6.60
C ASN A 32 0.91 -10.15 -6.85
N ASN A 33 -0.36 -9.78 -6.93
CA ASN A 33 -0.75 -8.39 -7.12
C ASN A 33 -0.37 -7.53 -5.92
N ALA A 34 -0.59 -8.04 -4.72
CA ALA A 34 -0.23 -7.32 -3.50
C ALA A 34 1.28 -7.09 -3.41
N LEU A 35 2.07 -8.11 -3.75
CA LEU A 35 3.52 -7.99 -3.73
C LEU A 35 4.02 -7.00 -4.78
N THR A 36 3.43 -7.01 -5.96
CA THR A 36 3.80 -6.07 -7.01
C THR A 36 3.55 -4.63 -6.55
N LEU A 37 2.40 -4.40 -5.93
CA LEU A 37 2.09 -3.08 -5.41
C LEU A 37 3.07 -2.66 -4.31
N LEU A 38 3.38 -3.59 -3.41
CA LEU A 38 4.30 -3.31 -2.31
C LEU A 38 5.71 -3.04 -2.82
N GLU A 39 6.18 -3.80 -3.80
CA GLU A 39 7.49 -3.58 -4.41
C GLU A 39 7.58 -2.18 -5.01
N TRP A 40 6.55 -1.78 -5.73
CA TRP A 40 6.49 -0.44 -6.30
C TRP A 40 6.48 0.61 -5.21
N ALA A 41 5.68 0.41 -4.16
CA ALA A 41 5.59 1.34 -3.05
C ALA A 41 6.94 1.55 -2.37
N ILE A 42 7.66 0.47 -2.12
CA ILE A 42 8.98 0.53 -1.49
C ILE A 42 9.96 1.30 -2.38
N ALA A 43 9.94 1.03 -3.68
CA ALA A 43 10.81 1.71 -4.63
C ALA A 43 10.55 3.22 -4.64
N GLU A 44 9.27 3.62 -4.59
CA GLU A 44 8.90 5.02 -4.57
C GLU A 44 9.39 5.71 -3.30
N VAL A 45 9.21 5.07 -2.16
CA VAL A 45 9.63 5.64 -0.88
C VAL A 45 11.15 5.74 -0.80
N LYS A 46 11.86 4.75 -1.31
CA LYS A 46 13.33 4.79 -1.38
C LYS A 46 13.83 5.95 -2.24
N ALA A 47 13.07 6.31 -3.26
CA ALA A 47 13.42 7.43 -4.14
C ALA A 47 13.03 8.78 -3.56
N GLY A 48 12.50 8.81 -2.34
CA GLY A 48 12.11 10.05 -1.67
C GLY A 48 10.71 10.52 -2.03
N ARG A 49 9.92 9.68 -2.68
CA ARG A 49 8.55 10.02 -3.04
C ARG A 49 7.57 9.45 -2.02
N SER A 50 6.42 10.06 -1.91
CA SER A 50 5.35 9.60 -1.06
C SER A 50 4.25 8.95 -1.89
N LEU A 51 3.56 8.00 -1.29
CA LEU A 51 2.41 7.38 -1.94
C LEU A 51 1.17 8.10 -1.49
N ALA A 52 0.30 8.41 -2.41
CA ALA A 52 -0.90 9.16 -2.07
C ALA A 52 -2.08 8.75 -2.93
N SER A 53 -3.26 8.86 -2.35
CA SER A 53 -4.49 8.84 -3.11
C SER A 53 -4.82 10.26 -3.51
N VAL A 54 -5.28 10.43 -4.74
CA VAL A 54 -5.57 11.75 -5.27
C VAL A 54 -7.06 11.85 -5.57
N ASP A 55 -7.70 12.86 -5.02
CA ASP A 55 -9.09 13.17 -5.30
C ASP A 55 -9.10 14.46 -6.14
N GLU A 56 -9.11 14.28 -7.44
CA GLU A 56 -9.06 15.42 -8.37
C GLU A 56 -10.30 16.29 -8.31
N ALA A 57 -11.45 15.69 -8.06
CA ALA A 57 -12.70 16.43 -8.00
C ALA A 57 -12.73 17.45 -6.86
N HIS A 58 -12.07 17.13 -5.76
CA HIS A 58 -11.99 18.01 -4.59
C HIS A 58 -10.61 18.63 -4.41
N GLU A 59 -9.72 18.43 -5.36
CA GLU A 59 -8.36 18.96 -5.36
C GLU A 59 -7.61 18.62 -4.06
N ARG A 60 -7.74 17.38 -3.60
CA ARG A 60 -7.13 16.90 -2.37
C ARG A 60 -6.35 15.64 -2.59
N TYR A 61 -5.40 15.42 -1.69
CA TYR A 61 -4.68 14.16 -1.67
C TYR A 61 -4.49 13.70 -0.24
N ARG A 62 -4.31 12.39 -0.09
CA ARG A 62 -4.00 11.75 1.17
C ARG A 62 -2.78 10.89 1.01
N VAL A 63 -1.80 11.10 1.86
CA VAL A 63 -0.56 10.33 1.81
C VAL A 63 -0.75 9.05 2.63
N LEU A 64 -0.31 7.94 2.06
CA LEU A 64 -0.37 6.65 2.72
C LEU A 64 0.73 6.52 3.76
N VAL A 65 0.37 6.12 4.97
CA VAL A 65 1.32 5.81 6.03
C VAL A 65 1.20 4.34 6.40
N MET A 66 2.28 3.61 6.24
CA MET A 66 2.37 2.23 6.69
C MET A 66 3.69 2.04 7.43
N PRO A 67 3.70 1.26 8.51
CA PRO A 67 4.93 1.07 9.28
C PRO A 67 6.11 0.59 8.44
N ILE A 68 5.87 -0.32 7.51
CA ILE A 68 6.95 -0.83 6.67
C ILE A 68 7.53 0.26 5.77
N LEU A 69 6.71 1.18 5.29
CA LEU A 69 7.16 2.28 4.46
C LEU A 69 7.89 3.33 5.28
N GLN A 70 7.45 3.56 6.51
CA GLN A 70 8.14 4.45 7.44
C GLN A 70 9.52 3.94 7.78
N ASN A 71 9.67 2.63 7.92
CA ASN A 71 10.96 2.01 8.16
C ASN A 71 11.91 2.27 6.98
N MET A 72 11.40 2.25 5.76
CA MET A 72 12.19 2.56 4.59
C MET A 72 12.65 4.03 4.59
N VAL A 73 11.79 4.93 5.00
CA VAL A 73 12.12 6.34 5.13
C VAL A 73 13.24 6.54 6.14
N LYS A 74 13.16 5.89 7.29
CA LYS A 74 14.19 5.95 8.31
C LYS A 74 15.54 5.45 7.80
N LYS A 75 15.53 4.35 7.06
CA LYS A 75 16.75 3.80 6.49
C LYS A 75 17.37 4.72 5.47
N SER A 76 16.55 5.49 4.77
CA SER A 76 17.01 6.45 3.79
C SER A 76 17.37 7.79 4.40
N GLN A 77 17.22 7.93 5.71
CA GLN A 77 17.48 9.16 6.45
C GLN A 77 16.57 10.32 6.05
N TYR A 78 15.38 10.01 5.56
CA TYR A 78 14.39 11.02 5.30
C TYR A 78 13.59 11.30 6.56
N HIS A 79 13.34 12.55 6.80
CA HIS A 79 12.67 12.97 8.02
C HIS A 79 11.23 13.37 7.82
N HIS A 80 10.70 13.15 6.66
CA HIS A 80 9.38 13.64 6.46
C HIS A 80 8.40 12.56 6.39
N ALA A 81 8.20 11.89 7.39
CA ALA A 81 7.10 11.00 7.42
C ALA A 81 5.86 11.73 7.84
N ARG A 82 5.53 12.79 7.18
CA ARG A 82 4.32 13.44 7.56
C ARG A 82 3.27 13.13 6.58
N VAL A 83 2.25 12.54 7.11
CA VAL A 83 1.11 12.31 6.30
C VAL A 83 0.02 13.20 6.75
N THR A 84 -0.35 14.08 5.91
CA THR A 84 -1.48 14.96 6.15
C THR A 84 -2.26 15.03 4.87
N ASP A 85 -3.53 15.32 5.00
CA ASP A 85 -4.35 15.65 3.85
C ASP A 85 -3.81 16.93 3.24
N GLY A 86 -3.67 16.93 1.92
CA GLY A 86 -3.17 18.09 1.23
C GLY A 86 -4.08 18.50 0.10
N ARG A 87 -3.86 19.68 -0.41
CA ARG A 87 -4.60 20.19 -1.55
C ARG A 87 -3.70 20.18 -2.77
N LEU A 88 -4.22 19.64 -3.85
CA LEU A 88 -3.49 19.64 -5.10
C LEU A 88 -3.48 21.03 -5.71
N ARG A 89 -2.36 21.37 -6.31
CA ARG A 89 -2.28 22.61 -7.08
C ARG A 89 -2.66 22.30 -8.52
N SER A 90 -3.58 23.05 -9.03
CA SER A 90 -3.96 22.94 -10.42
C SER A 90 -2.93 23.60 -11.33
#